data_89d65cf7cf54b0d6d7a1ad5e8eebe54d
#
_entry.id   89d65cf7cf54b0d6d7a1ad5e8eebe54d
#
_cell.length_a   1.000
_cell.length_b   1.000
_cell.length_c   1.000
_cell.angle_alpha   90.00
_cell.angle_beta   90.00
_cell.angle_gamma   90.00
#
_symmetry.space_group_name_H-M   'P 1'
#
loop_
_entity.id
_entity.type
_entity.pdbx_description
1 polymer ?
#
loop_
_entity_poly.entity_id
_entity_poly.type
_entity_poly.pdbx_seq_one_letter_code
_entity_poly.pdbx_strand_id
1 'polypeptide(L)'
;AHGGRCGIVMDEGVLFRTNETAFAQTKRKLLDECDLWCIVSLPSGAFVNAGAGVKTNLLFFTRGKPTERIWYYDLSDIKMGKKSPLTLAHFEECFRLLPTRGDGDHSWTVERKEIEARGYDLKAVNPHAKRDEDTRTPEELLDIIEAKGREVAEALTALRALTGKKV
;
A
#
# COMPACT_ATOMS: atom_id res chain seq x y z
N ALA A 1 24.47 -16.98 1.63
CA ALA A 1 24.42 -18.44 1.55
C ALA A 1 23.16 -18.86 0.80
N HIS A 2 23.20 -19.93 0.01
CA HIS A 2 21.99 -20.54 -0.57
C HIS A 2 21.05 -21.00 0.54
N GLY A 3 19.74 -20.82 0.36
CA GLY A 3 18.71 -21.15 1.36
C GLY A 3 18.55 -20.12 2.47
N GLY A 4 19.33 -19.05 2.48
CA GLY A 4 19.14 -17.94 3.44
C GLY A 4 17.80 -17.25 3.24
N ARG A 5 17.06 -17.03 4.34
CA ARG A 5 15.76 -16.34 4.33
C ARG A 5 15.94 -14.87 4.74
N CYS A 6 15.14 -14.00 4.14
CA CYS A 6 15.11 -12.57 4.46
C CYS A 6 13.67 -12.10 4.59
N GLY A 7 13.43 -11.27 5.59
CA GLY A 7 12.24 -10.44 5.71
C GLY A 7 12.69 -8.98 5.80
N ILE A 8 12.17 -8.13 4.95
CA ILE A 8 12.56 -6.70 4.90
C ILE A 8 11.33 -5.81 4.80
N VAL A 9 11.39 -4.66 5.46
CA VAL A 9 10.41 -3.58 5.29
C VAL A 9 10.88 -2.70 4.13
N MET A 10 9.99 -2.44 3.19
CA MET A 10 10.28 -1.64 2.00
C MET A 10 9.22 -0.57 1.79
N ASP A 11 9.65 0.64 1.42
CA ASP A 11 8.78 1.71 0.97
C ASP A 11 8.02 1.31 -0.31
N GLU A 12 6.73 1.64 -0.39
CA GLU A 12 5.92 1.31 -1.57
C GLU A 12 6.46 1.96 -2.84
N GLY A 13 7.07 3.16 -2.74
CA GLY A 13 7.67 3.87 -3.87
C GLY A 13 8.71 3.05 -4.61
N VAL A 14 9.51 2.26 -3.90
CA VAL A 14 10.51 1.37 -4.51
C VAL A 14 9.85 0.28 -5.34
N LEU A 15 8.68 -0.22 -4.91
CA LEU A 15 8.00 -1.34 -5.56
C LEU A 15 7.38 -0.95 -6.90
N PHE A 16 6.73 0.23 -6.99
CA PHE A 16 6.04 0.64 -8.22
C PHE A 16 6.92 1.38 -9.23
N ARG A 17 8.09 1.93 -8.85
CA ARG A 17 8.97 2.63 -9.79
C ARG A 17 9.51 1.69 -10.86
N THR A 18 9.06 1.88 -12.10
CA THR A 18 9.43 1.07 -13.28
C THR A 18 10.20 1.86 -14.32
N ASN A 19 10.05 3.18 -14.33
CA ASN A 19 10.65 4.12 -15.28
C ASN A 19 12.13 4.47 -14.97
N GLU A 20 12.64 4.09 -13.80
CA GLU A 20 14.06 4.25 -13.44
C GLU A 20 14.78 2.91 -13.60
N THR A 21 15.74 2.85 -14.50
CA THR A 21 16.48 1.63 -14.86
C THR A 21 17.09 0.91 -13.64
N ALA A 22 17.62 1.67 -12.68
CA ALA A 22 18.24 1.11 -11.48
C ALA A 22 17.22 0.32 -10.62
N PHE A 23 15.99 0.84 -10.42
CA PHE A 23 14.95 0.15 -9.66
C PHE A 23 14.47 -1.10 -10.39
N ALA A 24 14.21 -1.01 -11.70
CA ALA A 24 13.76 -2.14 -12.49
C ALA A 24 14.83 -3.27 -12.51
N GLN A 25 16.10 -2.92 -12.71
CA GLN A 25 17.20 -3.90 -12.69
C GLN A 25 17.39 -4.53 -11.31
N THR A 26 17.28 -3.77 -10.22
CA THR A 26 17.39 -4.32 -8.86
C THR A 26 16.27 -5.30 -8.57
N LYS A 27 15.02 -4.97 -8.93
CA LYS A 27 13.87 -5.87 -8.77
C LYS A 27 14.04 -7.11 -9.64
N ARG A 28 14.43 -6.96 -10.90
CA ARG A 28 14.74 -8.09 -11.78
C ARG A 28 15.78 -9.02 -11.16
N LYS A 29 16.91 -8.47 -10.68
CA LYS A 29 17.97 -9.24 -10.03
C LYS A 29 17.46 -9.96 -8.79
N LEU A 30 16.61 -9.33 -7.97
CA LEU A 30 15.97 -9.96 -6.82
C LEU A 30 15.16 -11.19 -7.26
N LEU A 31 14.33 -11.05 -8.31
CA LEU A 31 13.49 -12.12 -8.82
C LEU A 31 14.30 -13.24 -9.52
N ASP A 32 15.46 -12.91 -10.08
CA ASP A 32 16.35 -13.90 -10.73
C ASP A 32 17.14 -14.73 -9.71
N GLU A 33 17.61 -14.11 -8.63
CA GLU A 33 18.50 -14.77 -7.65
C GLU A 33 17.78 -15.30 -6.40
N CYS A 34 16.58 -14.81 -6.14
CA CYS A 34 15.81 -15.14 -4.94
C CYS A 34 14.38 -15.54 -5.29
N ASP A 35 13.82 -16.44 -4.50
CA ASP A 35 12.39 -16.73 -4.47
C ASP A 35 11.71 -15.67 -3.56
N LEU A 36 11.21 -14.61 -4.16
CA LEU A 36 10.34 -13.64 -3.49
C LEU A 36 8.94 -14.25 -3.43
N TRP A 37 8.64 -14.93 -2.33
CA TRP A 37 7.44 -15.75 -2.23
C TRP A 37 6.26 -15.05 -1.55
N CYS A 38 6.48 -13.89 -0.88
CA CYS A 38 5.40 -13.15 -0.23
C CYS A 38 5.69 -11.65 -0.15
N ILE A 39 4.67 -10.85 -0.43
CA ILE A 39 4.62 -9.42 -0.17
C ILE A 39 3.36 -9.12 0.65
N VAL A 40 3.53 -8.48 1.83
CA VAL A 40 2.42 -8.01 2.65
C VAL A 40 2.37 -6.49 2.59
N SER A 41 1.27 -5.95 2.06
CA SER A 41 1.02 -4.50 2.03
C SER A 41 0.48 -4.06 3.39
N LEU A 42 1.19 -3.13 4.05
CA LEU A 42 0.81 -2.61 5.35
C LEU A 42 -0.14 -1.40 5.21
N PRO A 43 -0.99 -1.14 6.21
CA PRO A 43 -1.82 0.03 6.23
C PRO A 43 -0.98 1.31 6.31
N SER A 44 -1.50 2.39 5.72
CA SER A 44 -0.93 3.73 5.88
C SER A 44 -0.87 4.09 7.38
N GLY A 45 0.27 4.62 7.82
CA GLY A 45 0.47 4.95 9.24
C GLY A 45 0.91 3.79 10.13
N ALA A 46 1.23 2.61 9.59
CA ALA A 46 1.78 1.50 10.37
C ALA A 46 3.00 1.91 11.24
N PHE A 47 3.80 2.86 10.76
CA PHE A 47 4.98 3.41 11.44
C PHE A 47 4.81 4.85 11.93
N VAL A 48 3.58 5.34 12.08
CA VAL A 48 3.32 6.73 12.52
C VAL A 48 3.92 7.04 13.90
N ASN A 49 3.99 6.06 14.79
CA ASN A 49 4.62 6.20 16.10
C ASN A 49 6.15 6.33 16.02
N ALA A 50 6.75 5.85 14.94
CA ALA A 50 8.17 6.02 14.63
C ALA A 50 8.45 7.28 13.76
N GLY A 51 7.44 8.12 13.53
CA GLY A 51 7.55 9.35 12.74
C GLY A 51 7.47 9.13 11.22
N ALA A 52 7.18 7.92 10.74
CA ALA A 52 7.09 7.61 9.32
C ALA A 52 5.62 7.52 8.87
N GLY A 53 5.22 8.40 7.95
CA GLY A 53 3.86 8.42 7.36
C GLY A 53 3.75 7.70 6.01
N VAL A 54 4.84 7.12 5.52
CA VAL A 54 4.87 6.45 4.21
C VAL A 54 4.23 5.06 4.28
N LYS A 55 3.57 4.67 3.20
CA LYS A 55 3.05 3.32 3.03
C LYS A 55 4.21 2.36 2.78
N THR A 56 4.22 1.26 3.50
CA THR A 56 5.30 0.27 3.49
C THR A 56 4.77 -1.13 3.23
N ASN A 57 5.67 -2.01 2.80
CA ASN A 57 5.37 -3.41 2.54
C ASN A 57 6.43 -4.29 3.22
N LEU A 58 6.03 -5.50 3.59
CA LEU A 58 6.94 -6.54 4.05
C LEU A 58 7.22 -7.48 2.87
N LEU A 59 8.50 -7.67 2.56
CA LEU A 59 8.93 -8.60 1.52
C LEU A 59 9.62 -9.80 2.17
N PHE A 60 9.23 -10.99 1.78
CA PHE A 60 9.82 -12.25 2.27
C PHE A 60 10.37 -13.06 1.10
N PHE A 61 11.66 -13.36 1.15
CA PHE A 61 12.33 -14.09 0.10
C PHE A 61 13.37 -15.07 0.61
N THR A 62 13.70 -16.05 -0.20
CA THR A 62 14.71 -17.06 0.06
C THR A 62 15.73 -17.04 -1.07
N ARG A 63 17.02 -16.93 -0.77
CA ARG A 63 18.08 -16.93 -1.79
C ARG A 63 18.33 -18.32 -2.33
N GLY A 64 18.52 -18.43 -3.65
CA GLY A 64 19.05 -19.65 -4.28
C GLY A 64 18.21 -20.23 -5.40
N LYS A 65 17.02 -19.70 -5.65
CA LYS A 65 16.20 -20.03 -6.82
C LYS A 65 15.44 -18.79 -7.30
N PRO A 66 15.10 -18.72 -8.59
CA PRO A 66 14.31 -17.61 -9.10
C PRO A 66 12.88 -17.64 -8.57
N THR A 67 12.26 -16.47 -8.56
CA THR A 67 10.84 -16.30 -8.26
C THR A 67 10.02 -16.80 -9.45
N GLU A 68 9.04 -17.65 -9.20
CA GLU A 68 8.06 -18.11 -10.19
C GLU A 68 6.74 -17.35 -10.04
N ARG A 69 6.31 -17.11 -8.81
CA ARG A 69 5.07 -16.41 -8.44
C ARG A 69 5.23 -15.75 -7.09
N ILE A 70 4.46 -14.69 -6.84
CA ILE A 70 4.44 -13.96 -5.58
C ILE A 70 3.04 -14.03 -5.00
N TRP A 71 2.92 -14.46 -3.75
CA TRP A 71 1.69 -14.36 -3.00
C TRP A 71 1.62 -13.00 -2.30
N TYR A 72 0.54 -12.28 -2.52
CA TYR A 72 0.27 -10.97 -1.92
C TYR A 72 -0.74 -11.10 -0.80
N TYR A 73 -0.56 -10.29 0.23
CA TYR A 73 -1.54 -10.08 1.29
C TYR A 73 -1.71 -8.59 1.55
N ASP A 74 -2.94 -8.09 1.53
CA ASP A 74 -3.24 -6.65 1.63
C ASP A 74 -3.94 -6.31 2.94
N LEU A 75 -3.30 -5.47 3.76
CA LEU A 75 -3.84 -4.90 4.99
C LEU A 75 -4.08 -3.39 4.85
N SER A 76 -4.05 -2.85 3.63
CA SER A 76 -4.05 -1.40 3.40
C SER A 76 -5.36 -0.70 3.74
N ASP A 77 -6.47 -1.42 3.84
CA ASP A 77 -7.79 -0.93 4.23
C ASP A 77 -7.94 -0.71 5.74
N ILE A 78 -7.05 -1.27 6.56
CA ILE A 78 -7.08 -1.10 8.00
C ILE A 78 -6.68 0.34 8.37
N LYS A 79 -7.56 1.03 9.08
CA LYS A 79 -7.29 2.39 9.56
C LYS A 79 -6.40 2.35 10.80
N MET A 80 -5.18 2.86 10.65
CA MET A 80 -4.18 2.95 11.71
C MET A 80 -3.99 4.37 12.22
N GLY A 81 -3.53 4.49 13.47
CA GLY A 81 -3.23 5.77 14.08
C GLY A 81 -2.44 5.62 15.37
N LYS A 82 -2.04 6.75 15.98
CA LYS A 82 -1.27 6.73 17.24
C LYS A 82 -1.97 5.98 18.37
N LYS A 83 -3.31 5.99 18.40
CA LYS A 83 -4.12 5.30 19.43
C LYS A 83 -4.51 3.87 19.02
N SER A 84 -4.34 3.51 17.77
CA SER A 84 -4.69 2.20 17.22
C SER A 84 -3.50 1.67 16.42
N PRO A 85 -2.42 1.21 17.08
CA PRO A 85 -1.22 0.71 16.42
C PRO A 85 -1.47 -0.65 15.77
N LEU A 86 -0.64 -0.99 14.78
CA LEU A 86 -0.61 -2.32 14.18
C LEU A 86 -0.19 -3.35 15.22
N THR A 87 -0.95 -4.44 15.32
CA THR A 87 -0.71 -5.55 16.26
C THR A 87 -0.70 -6.88 15.52
N LEU A 88 -0.21 -7.94 16.15
CA LEU A 88 -0.19 -9.28 15.57
C LEU A 88 -1.60 -9.81 15.27
N ALA A 89 -2.62 -9.36 15.98
CA ALA A 89 -4.01 -9.74 15.73
C ALA A 89 -4.48 -9.40 14.30
N HIS A 90 -3.97 -8.31 13.73
CA HIS A 90 -4.29 -7.92 12.34
C HIS A 90 -3.71 -8.90 11.29
N PHE A 91 -2.76 -9.76 11.68
CA PHE A 91 -2.13 -10.75 10.80
C PHE A 91 -2.68 -12.18 11.00
N GLU A 92 -3.65 -12.41 11.88
CA GLU A 92 -4.15 -13.76 12.17
C GLU A 92 -4.62 -14.49 10.90
N GLU A 93 -5.39 -13.83 10.06
CA GLU A 93 -5.82 -14.40 8.80
C GLU A 93 -4.64 -14.63 7.83
N CYS A 94 -3.72 -13.69 7.74
CA CYS A 94 -2.50 -13.84 6.96
C CYS A 94 -1.72 -15.09 7.40
N PHE A 95 -1.54 -15.28 8.70
CA PHE A 95 -0.84 -16.45 9.24
C PHE A 95 -1.58 -17.76 8.97
N ARG A 96 -2.91 -17.74 9.01
CA ARG A 96 -3.75 -18.89 8.69
C ARG A 96 -3.62 -19.30 7.21
N LEU A 97 -3.54 -18.33 6.30
CA LEU A 97 -3.46 -18.56 4.85
C LEU A 97 -2.02 -18.83 4.38
N LEU A 98 -1.02 -18.37 5.11
CA LEU A 98 0.40 -18.42 4.72
C LEU A 98 0.90 -19.83 4.34
N PRO A 99 0.54 -20.93 5.04
CA PRO A 99 1.01 -22.26 4.68
C PRO A 99 0.55 -22.74 3.30
N THR A 100 -0.68 -22.41 2.92
CA THR A 100 -1.29 -22.80 1.65
C THR A 100 -1.15 -21.71 0.59
N ARG A 101 -0.89 -20.46 1.00
CA ARG A 101 -0.90 -19.26 0.14
C ARG A 101 -2.21 -19.18 -0.65
N GLY A 102 -3.32 -19.43 0.06
CA GLY A 102 -4.66 -19.42 -0.53
C GLY A 102 -5.08 -18.01 -0.95
N ASP A 103 -5.88 -17.94 -2.01
CA ASP A 103 -6.52 -16.72 -2.44
C ASP A 103 -7.73 -16.40 -1.56
N GLY A 104 -8.03 -15.12 -1.40
CA GLY A 104 -9.13 -14.60 -0.59
C GLY A 104 -9.36 -13.12 -0.85
N ASP A 105 -10.24 -12.48 -0.08
CA ASP A 105 -10.59 -11.06 -0.28
C ASP A 105 -9.36 -10.14 -0.15
N HIS A 106 -8.40 -10.51 0.69
CA HIS A 106 -7.17 -9.75 0.96
C HIS A 106 -5.90 -10.43 0.41
N SER A 107 -6.03 -11.57 -0.28
CA SER A 107 -4.87 -12.33 -0.74
C SER A 107 -5.05 -12.86 -2.15
N TRP A 108 -3.98 -12.83 -2.93
CA TRP A 108 -3.95 -13.32 -4.31
C TRP A 108 -2.52 -13.68 -4.73
N THR A 109 -2.40 -14.44 -5.80
CA THR A 109 -1.12 -14.82 -6.37
C THR A 109 -0.93 -14.16 -7.74
N VAL A 110 0.28 -13.68 -8.01
CA VAL A 110 0.68 -13.09 -9.29
C VAL A 110 1.84 -13.89 -9.85
N GLU A 111 1.72 -14.32 -11.10
CA GLU A 111 2.78 -15.03 -11.80
C GLU A 111 3.90 -14.07 -12.23
N ARG A 112 5.14 -14.57 -12.26
CA ARG A 112 6.30 -13.76 -12.66
C ARG A 112 6.13 -13.10 -14.03
N LYS A 113 5.54 -13.79 -15.00
CA LYS A 113 5.31 -13.26 -16.34
C LYS A 113 4.47 -11.97 -16.34
N GLU A 114 3.50 -11.88 -15.45
CA GLU A 114 2.68 -10.68 -15.30
C GLU A 114 3.48 -9.51 -14.72
N ILE A 115 4.37 -9.81 -13.77
CA ILE A 115 5.27 -8.82 -13.17
C ILE A 115 6.24 -8.28 -14.22
N GLU A 116 6.80 -9.15 -15.03
CA GLU A 116 7.69 -8.79 -16.15
C GLU A 116 6.98 -7.93 -17.18
N ALA A 117 5.75 -8.30 -17.56
CA ALA A 117 4.92 -7.54 -18.50
C ALA A 117 4.59 -6.12 -17.99
N ARG A 118 4.54 -5.94 -16.67
CA ARG A 118 4.36 -4.62 -16.00
C ARG A 118 5.67 -3.90 -15.69
N GLY A 119 6.79 -4.30 -16.32
CA GLY A 119 8.10 -3.67 -16.11
C GLY A 119 8.66 -3.86 -14.70
N TYR A 120 8.40 -5.00 -14.08
CA TYR A 120 8.79 -5.33 -12.71
C TYR A 120 8.10 -4.45 -11.65
N ASP A 121 6.86 -4.04 -11.89
CA ASP A 121 6.03 -3.44 -10.87
C ASP A 121 5.62 -4.51 -9.84
N LEU A 122 6.09 -4.33 -8.60
CA LEU A 122 5.82 -5.20 -7.45
C LEU A 122 4.74 -4.64 -6.52
N LYS A 123 4.08 -3.55 -6.91
CA LYS A 123 3.04 -2.95 -6.08
C LYS A 123 1.89 -3.95 -5.88
N ALA A 124 1.46 -4.08 -4.62
CA ALA A 124 0.26 -4.82 -4.28
C ALA A 124 -0.99 -4.07 -4.76
N VAL A 125 -1.67 -4.60 -5.76
CA VAL A 125 -2.96 -4.09 -6.24
C VAL A 125 -3.96 -5.22 -6.07
N ASN A 126 -4.79 -5.13 -5.02
CA ASN A 126 -5.77 -6.16 -4.71
C ASN A 126 -6.83 -6.25 -5.82
N PRO A 127 -6.95 -7.37 -6.55
CA PRO A 127 -7.94 -7.53 -7.61
C PRO A 127 -9.37 -7.68 -7.06
N HIS A 128 -9.52 -8.01 -5.78
CA HIS A 128 -10.80 -8.19 -5.09
C HIS A 128 -11.23 -6.93 -4.33
N ALA A 129 -10.36 -5.89 -4.28
CA ALA A 129 -10.73 -4.65 -3.63
C ALA A 129 -11.99 -4.07 -4.28
N LYS A 130 -13.01 -3.84 -3.45
CA LYS A 130 -14.16 -3.05 -3.88
C LYS A 130 -13.62 -1.68 -4.28
N ARG A 131 -13.64 -1.37 -5.56
CA ARG A 131 -13.37 -0.02 -6.01
C ARG A 131 -14.52 0.82 -5.49
N ASP A 132 -14.22 1.73 -4.57
CA ASP A 132 -15.08 2.90 -4.32
C ASP A 132 -15.04 3.75 -5.60
N GLU A 133 -15.71 3.26 -6.64
CA GLU A 133 -15.90 4.07 -7.84
C GLU A 133 -16.80 5.21 -7.42
N ASP A 134 -16.26 6.41 -7.49
CA ASP A 134 -17.05 7.61 -7.31
C ASP A 134 -18.06 7.69 -8.47
N THR A 135 -19.29 7.27 -8.18
CA THR A 135 -20.38 7.23 -9.15
C THR A 135 -21.04 8.60 -9.35
N ARG A 136 -20.55 9.63 -8.68
CA ARG A 136 -21.07 11.00 -8.81
C ARG A 136 -20.77 11.56 -10.20
N THR A 137 -21.73 12.24 -10.74
CA THR A 137 -21.56 12.93 -12.03
C THR A 137 -20.63 14.16 -11.84
N PRO A 138 -20.04 14.67 -12.94
CA PRO A 138 -19.28 15.93 -12.89
C PRO A 138 -20.09 17.08 -12.28
N GLU A 139 -21.38 17.16 -12.56
CA GLU A 139 -22.30 18.18 -12.04
C GLU A 139 -22.43 18.04 -10.51
N GLU A 140 -22.67 16.83 -10.02
CA GLU A 140 -22.75 16.57 -8.57
C GLU A 140 -21.44 16.92 -7.84
N LEU A 141 -20.29 16.68 -8.48
CA LEU A 141 -18.99 17.07 -7.93
C LEU A 141 -18.81 18.59 -7.89
N LEU A 142 -19.27 19.32 -8.94
CA LEU A 142 -19.25 20.78 -8.96
C LEU A 142 -20.14 21.36 -7.87
N ASP A 143 -21.34 20.83 -7.67
CA ASP A 143 -22.25 21.27 -6.60
C ASP A 143 -21.61 21.08 -5.21
N ILE A 144 -20.92 19.97 -4.98
CA ILE A 144 -20.20 19.72 -3.74
C ILE A 144 -19.06 20.74 -3.54
N ILE A 145 -18.29 21.03 -4.60
CA ILE A 145 -17.20 22.01 -4.56
C ILE A 145 -17.74 23.40 -4.22
N GLU A 146 -18.84 23.81 -4.84
CA GLU A 146 -19.48 25.11 -4.55
C GLU A 146 -20.02 25.18 -3.12
N ALA A 147 -20.66 24.10 -2.65
CA ALA A 147 -21.17 24.03 -1.28
C ALA A 147 -20.01 24.15 -0.27
N LYS A 148 -18.92 23.44 -0.48
CA LYS A 148 -17.71 23.53 0.37
C LYS A 148 -17.03 24.90 0.26
N GLY A 149 -17.03 25.50 -0.89
CA GLY A 149 -16.54 26.89 -1.07
C GLY A 149 -17.31 27.89 -0.23
N ARG A 150 -18.63 27.77 -0.16
CA ARG A 150 -19.49 28.60 0.70
C ARG A 150 -19.18 28.38 2.18
N GLU A 151 -19.11 27.15 2.64
CA GLU A 151 -18.74 26.83 4.04
C GLU A 151 -17.39 27.46 4.43
N VAL A 152 -16.38 27.36 3.54
CA VAL A 152 -15.06 27.96 3.77
C VAL A 152 -15.15 29.50 3.86
N ALA A 153 -15.93 30.15 2.97
CA ALA A 153 -16.09 31.58 2.97
C ALA A 153 -16.79 32.08 4.26
N GLU A 154 -17.80 31.35 4.73
CA GLU A 154 -18.50 31.64 6.00
C GLU A 154 -17.55 31.49 7.20
N ALA A 155 -16.78 30.41 7.26
CA ALA A 155 -15.80 30.18 8.31
C ALA A 155 -14.71 31.29 8.34
N LEU A 156 -14.22 31.71 7.18
CA LEU A 156 -13.26 32.80 7.07
C LEU A 156 -13.86 34.13 7.52
N THR A 157 -15.12 34.40 7.20
CA THR A 157 -15.83 35.61 7.65
C THR A 157 -15.98 35.62 9.16
N ALA A 158 -16.36 34.48 9.76
CA ALA A 158 -16.46 34.32 11.21
C ALA A 158 -15.09 34.53 11.90
N LEU A 159 -14.03 33.96 11.36
CA LEU A 159 -12.68 34.15 11.89
C LEU A 159 -12.20 35.60 11.81
N ARG A 160 -12.47 36.31 10.71
CA ARG A 160 -12.15 37.71 10.54
C ARG A 160 -12.90 38.59 11.55
N ALA A 161 -14.18 38.26 11.82
CA ALA A 161 -14.95 38.98 12.85
C ALA A 161 -14.38 38.80 14.26
N LEU A 162 -13.80 37.62 14.56
CA LEU A 162 -13.14 37.35 15.84
C LEU A 162 -11.77 38.03 15.96
N THR A 163 -11.00 38.09 14.87
CA THR A 163 -9.68 38.71 14.85
C THR A 163 -9.76 40.26 14.76
N GLY A 164 -10.79 40.80 14.13
CA GLY A 164 -11.03 42.26 14.06
C GLY A 164 -11.53 42.92 15.37
N LYS A 165 -11.77 42.14 16.43
CA LYS A 165 -12.16 42.63 17.76
C LYS A 165 -11.01 42.79 18.76
N LYS A 166 -9.77 42.86 18.30
CA LYS A 166 -8.60 43.23 19.11
C LYS A 166 -8.03 44.56 18.65
N VAL A 167 -8.67 45.63 19.06
CA VAL A 167 -8.05 46.94 19.35
C VAL A 167 -8.71 47.49 20.59
#